data_95f78c3eaeaeca5daabc7bcaca908d92
#
_entry.id   95f78c3eaeaeca5daabc7bcaca908d92
#
_cell.length_a   1.000
_cell.length_b   1.000
_cell.length_c   1.000
_cell.angle_alpha   90.00
_cell.angle_beta   90.00
_cell.angle_gamma   90.00
#
_symmetry.space_group_name_H-M   'P 1'
#
loop_
_entity.id
_entity.type
_entity.pdbx_description
1 polymer ?
#
loop_
_entity_poly.entity_id
_entity_poly.type
_entity_poly.pdbx_seq_one_letter_code
_entity_poly.pdbx_strand_id
1 'polypeptide(L)'
;STFALPGYLKKLGYRCEAIHPSSGANWNRTASYKSMGFDQFLTIDDFKNPEYVRYISDKESYKKVIERYKNKKEGQPLFVFDMTIQNHGGYLTNTNWKDPVYPEGSHLPETKEFLSATKVSDDAFQYLVKYFEKQDEPTIICMFGDHHPSIETEFYETLLGKKQSDWGLEEIQKRYATPFIIWANYDIEEAKEVSISNNYLENMLLKQAGITLPLYNQYIEKVSQDIPAMNVNGY
;
A
#
# COMPACT_ATOMS: atom_id res chain seq x y z
N SER A 1 3.96 -21.10 -15.06
CA SER A 1 3.91 -20.25 -13.87
C SER A 1 3.69 -18.82 -14.30
N THR A 2 2.71 -18.18 -13.74
CA THR A 2 2.46 -16.74 -13.92
C THR A 2 3.69 -15.99 -13.43
N PHE A 3 4.17 -14.99 -14.20
CA PHE A 3 5.22 -14.10 -13.72
C PHE A 3 4.72 -13.36 -12.48
N ALA A 4 5.52 -13.33 -11.43
CA ALA A 4 5.24 -12.56 -10.22
C ALA A 4 6.55 -12.07 -9.62
N LEU A 5 6.54 -10.86 -9.08
CA LEU A 5 7.72 -10.19 -8.53
C LEU A 5 8.47 -11.04 -7.50
N PRO A 6 7.83 -11.71 -6.52
CA PRO A 6 8.57 -12.53 -5.55
C PRO A 6 9.37 -13.65 -6.23
N GLY A 7 8.77 -14.31 -7.23
CA GLY A 7 9.45 -15.36 -7.99
C GLY A 7 10.67 -14.87 -8.77
N TYR A 8 10.66 -13.61 -9.21
CA TYR A 8 11.81 -12.98 -9.86
C TYR A 8 12.88 -12.60 -8.82
N LEU A 9 12.52 -11.93 -7.74
CA LEU A 9 13.44 -11.50 -6.69
C LEU A 9 14.16 -12.68 -6.02
N LYS A 10 13.49 -13.82 -5.88
CA LYS A 10 14.13 -15.05 -5.37
C LYS A 10 15.30 -15.51 -6.25
N LYS A 11 15.22 -15.35 -7.57
CA LYS A 11 16.34 -15.65 -8.48
C LYS A 11 17.52 -14.73 -8.27
N LEU A 12 17.29 -13.54 -7.70
CA LEU A 12 18.30 -12.56 -7.31
C LEU A 12 18.78 -12.76 -5.84
N GLY A 13 18.35 -13.82 -5.17
CA GLY A 13 18.77 -14.16 -3.81
C GLY A 13 17.90 -13.59 -2.68
N TYR A 14 16.82 -12.87 -3.01
CA TYR A 14 15.91 -12.32 -2.00
C TYR A 14 15.14 -13.43 -1.27
N ARG A 15 14.97 -13.24 0.03
CA ARG A 15 13.88 -13.87 0.77
C ARG A 15 12.63 -13.02 0.56
N CYS A 16 11.49 -13.67 0.23
CA CYS A 16 10.24 -12.97 -0.07
C CYS A 16 9.16 -13.37 0.93
N GLU A 17 8.65 -12.40 1.68
CA GLU A 17 7.62 -12.62 2.69
C GLU A 17 6.41 -11.72 2.44
N ALA A 18 5.21 -12.25 2.71
CA ALA A 18 3.97 -11.48 2.72
C ALA A 18 3.43 -11.38 4.14
N ILE A 19 2.85 -10.23 4.48
CA ILE A 19 2.22 -9.96 5.78
C ILE A 19 0.79 -9.48 5.51
N HIS A 20 -0.18 -9.99 6.27
CA HIS A 20 -1.53 -9.47 6.32
C HIS A 20 -2.09 -9.69 7.73
N PRO A 21 -2.22 -8.62 8.55
CA PRO A 21 -2.66 -8.74 9.94
C PRO A 21 -4.17 -9.02 10.05
N SER A 22 -4.66 -9.98 9.26
CA SER A 22 -6.02 -10.49 9.25
C SER A 22 -6.03 -11.95 8.81
N SER A 23 -7.21 -12.55 8.61
CA SER A 23 -7.34 -13.95 8.20
C SER A 23 -6.70 -14.21 6.82
N GLY A 24 -5.85 -15.21 6.74
CA GLY A 24 -5.27 -15.70 5.49
C GLY A 24 -6.26 -16.47 4.59
N ALA A 25 -7.45 -16.81 5.08
CA ALA A 25 -8.44 -17.61 4.35
C ALA A 25 -9.12 -16.83 3.22
N ASN A 26 -9.25 -15.50 3.36
CA ASN A 26 -9.92 -14.67 2.38
C ASN A 26 -9.13 -14.58 1.07
N TRP A 27 -9.83 -14.50 -0.07
CA TRP A 27 -9.24 -14.33 -1.41
C TRP A 27 -8.25 -15.44 -1.80
N ASN A 28 -8.34 -16.61 -1.17
CA ASN A 28 -7.40 -17.72 -1.38
C ASN A 28 -5.92 -17.29 -1.27
N ARG A 29 -5.63 -16.30 -0.40
CA ARG A 29 -4.30 -15.68 -0.29
C ARG A 29 -3.18 -16.68 -0.04
N THR A 30 -3.40 -17.64 0.84
CA THR A 30 -2.38 -18.65 1.18
C THR A 30 -1.89 -19.40 -0.05
N ALA A 31 -2.82 -19.88 -0.89
CA ALA A 31 -2.45 -20.59 -2.12
C ALA A 31 -1.87 -19.64 -3.17
N SER A 32 -2.46 -18.45 -3.31
CA SER A 32 -2.03 -17.43 -4.28
C SER A 32 -0.60 -16.96 -4.00
N TYR A 33 -0.29 -16.57 -2.76
CA TYR A 33 1.04 -16.10 -2.40
C TYR A 33 2.10 -17.19 -2.52
N LYS A 34 1.76 -18.43 -2.15
CA LYS A 34 2.65 -19.58 -2.41
C LYS A 34 2.94 -19.75 -3.92
N SER A 35 1.92 -19.62 -4.77
CA SER A 35 2.08 -19.75 -6.22
C SER A 35 2.87 -18.58 -6.85
N MET A 36 2.81 -17.39 -6.25
CA MET A 36 3.59 -16.21 -6.64
C MET A 36 5.06 -16.30 -6.24
N GLY A 37 5.42 -17.24 -5.34
CA GLY A 37 6.80 -17.47 -4.94
C GLY A 37 7.20 -16.87 -3.60
N PHE A 38 6.27 -16.40 -2.78
CA PHE A 38 6.58 -16.03 -1.40
C PHE A 38 7.07 -17.22 -0.60
N ASP A 39 8.09 -17.02 0.23
CA ASP A 39 8.66 -18.04 1.11
C ASP A 39 7.82 -18.22 2.37
N GLN A 40 7.18 -17.14 2.82
CA GLN A 40 6.34 -17.14 4.01
C GLN A 40 5.18 -16.14 3.83
N PHE A 41 4.03 -16.49 4.39
CA PHE A 41 2.88 -15.61 4.54
C PHE A 41 2.49 -15.57 6.01
N LEU A 42 2.60 -14.39 6.62
CA LEU A 42 2.24 -14.12 8.00
C LEU A 42 0.83 -13.52 8.05
N THR A 43 0.02 -14.05 8.97
CA THR A 43 -1.38 -13.67 9.15
C THR A 43 -1.64 -13.18 10.58
N ILE A 44 -2.89 -12.94 10.93
CA ILE A 44 -3.29 -12.54 12.28
C ILE A 44 -2.71 -13.47 13.37
N ASP A 45 -2.54 -14.77 13.08
CA ASP A 45 -2.03 -15.76 14.03
C ASP A 45 -0.55 -15.56 14.38
N ASP A 46 0.18 -14.78 13.58
CA ASP A 46 1.59 -14.46 13.79
C ASP A 46 1.81 -13.20 14.65
N PHE A 47 0.72 -12.54 15.08
CA PHE A 47 0.75 -11.35 15.92
C PHE A 47 0.42 -11.69 17.37
N LYS A 48 1.35 -11.44 18.30
CA LYS A 48 1.18 -11.70 19.72
C LYS A 48 0.75 -10.42 20.44
N ASN A 49 -0.47 -10.42 21.00
CA ASN A 49 -1.04 -9.27 21.75
C ASN A 49 -0.89 -7.93 21.01
N PRO A 50 -1.31 -7.83 19.74
CA PRO A 50 -1.16 -6.62 18.99
C PRO A 50 -2.08 -5.50 19.49
N GLU A 51 -1.70 -4.26 19.24
CA GLU A 51 -2.57 -3.11 19.41
C GLU A 51 -3.65 -3.10 18.32
N TYR A 52 -4.89 -2.87 18.75
CA TYR A 52 -6.03 -2.70 17.86
C TYR A 52 -6.48 -1.25 17.87
N VAL A 53 -6.73 -0.70 16.68
CA VAL A 53 -7.48 0.54 16.50
C VAL A 53 -8.93 0.18 16.18
N ARG A 54 -9.18 -0.41 15.03
CA ARG A 54 -10.44 -1.08 14.63
C ARG A 54 -10.13 -2.54 14.25
N TYR A 55 -9.03 -2.72 13.61
CA TYR A 55 -8.31 -3.97 13.33
C TYR A 55 -6.94 -3.89 13.99
N ILE A 56 -6.08 -4.87 13.77
CA ILE A 56 -4.65 -4.75 14.14
C ILE A 56 -4.11 -3.49 13.46
N SER A 57 -3.43 -2.64 14.24
CA SER A 57 -2.96 -1.35 13.75
C SER A 57 -1.87 -1.49 12.70
N ASP A 58 -1.77 -0.52 11.79
CA ASP A 58 -0.70 -0.47 10.79
C ASP A 58 0.67 -0.41 11.48
N LYS A 59 0.76 0.23 12.64
CA LYS A 59 1.98 0.27 13.44
C LYS A 59 2.42 -1.14 13.88
N GLU A 60 1.49 -2.01 14.26
CA GLU A 60 1.82 -3.41 14.59
C GLU A 60 2.29 -4.18 13.34
N SER A 61 1.67 -3.96 12.18
CA SER A 61 2.13 -4.54 10.92
C SER A 61 3.56 -4.08 10.62
N TYR A 62 3.86 -2.80 10.75
CA TYR A 62 5.20 -2.27 10.52
C TYR A 62 6.22 -2.73 11.56
N LYS A 63 5.83 -2.94 12.82
CA LYS A 63 6.69 -3.62 13.80
C LYS A 63 7.02 -5.05 13.36
N LYS A 64 6.05 -5.75 12.74
CA LYS A 64 6.29 -7.08 12.18
C LYS A 64 7.27 -7.01 10.99
N VAL A 65 7.14 -6.05 10.08
CA VAL A 65 8.12 -5.81 9.00
C VAL A 65 9.53 -5.62 9.58
N ILE A 66 9.66 -4.76 10.59
CA ILE A 66 10.95 -4.51 11.27
C ILE A 66 11.47 -5.78 11.96
N GLU A 67 10.61 -6.56 12.59
CA GLU A 67 10.97 -7.86 13.20
C GLU A 67 11.56 -8.80 12.14
N ARG A 68 10.91 -8.89 10.96
CA ARG A 68 11.37 -9.74 9.86
C ARG A 68 12.72 -9.26 9.32
N TYR A 69 12.89 -7.95 9.15
CA TYR A 69 14.16 -7.35 8.78
C TYR A 69 15.29 -7.68 9.76
N LYS A 70 15.06 -7.52 11.07
CA LYS A 70 16.06 -7.82 12.12
C LYS A 70 16.46 -9.29 12.18
N ASN A 71 15.52 -10.18 11.88
CA ASN A 71 15.69 -11.63 12.01
C ASN A 71 16.06 -12.32 10.69
N LYS A 72 16.26 -11.55 9.61
CA LYS A 72 16.72 -12.12 8.35
C LYS A 72 18.16 -12.64 8.46
N LYS A 73 18.54 -13.55 7.59
CA LYS A 73 19.91 -14.01 7.49
C LYS A 73 20.81 -12.86 7.06
N GLU A 74 21.96 -12.72 7.70
CA GLU A 74 22.96 -11.72 7.35
C GLU A 74 23.37 -11.84 5.86
N GLY A 75 23.44 -10.68 5.19
CA GLY A 75 23.75 -10.58 3.76
C GLY A 75 22.65 -11.04 2.81
N GLN A 76 21.53 -11.56 3.32
CA GLN A 76 20.39 -11.95 2.47
C GLN A 76 19.44 -10.76 2.30
N PRO A 77 19.19 -10.29 1.05
CA PRO A 77 18.20 -9.25 0.82
C PRO A 77 16.78 -9.76 1.13
N LEU A 78 15.92 -8.87 1.59
CA LEU A 78 14.55 -9.18 2.00
C LEU A 78 13.56 -8.34 1.19
N PHE A 79 12.55 -9.00 0.64
CA PHE A 79 11.36 -8.35 0.09
C PHE A 79 10.16 -8.66 0.98
N VAL A 80 9.48 -7.64 1.45
CA VAL A 80 8.23 -7.78 2.21
C VAL A 80 7.09 -7.09 1.47
N PHE A 81 6.01 -7.81 1.23
CA PHE A 81 4.74 -7.27 0.80
C PHE A 81 3.79 -7.24 2.00
N ASP A 82 3.58 -6.05 2.56
CA ASP A 82 2.69 -5.86 3.70
C ASP A 82 1.36 -5.25 3.25
N MET A 83 0.29 -6.01 3.41
CA MET A 83 -1.08 -5.57 3.15
C MET A 83 -1.77 -5.26 4.49
N THR A 84 -1.76 -4.00 4.88
CA THR A 84 -2.39 -3.56 6.14
C THR A 84 -3.91 -3.72 6.10
N ILE A 85 -4.57 -3.56 7.25
CA ILE A 85 -6.03 -3.78 7.39
C ILE A 85 -6.71 -2.68 8.21
N GLN A 86 -5.96 -1.83 8.93
CA GLN A 86 -6.51 -0.86 9.87
C GLN A 86 -7.61 0.01 9.27
N ASN A 87 -7.43 0.45 8.03
CA ASN A 87 -8.34 1.35 7.33
C ASN A 87 -9.43 0.65 6.51
N HIS A 88 -9.56 -0.68 6.62
CA HIS A 88 -10.62 -1.43 5.92
C HIS A 88 -12.01 -0.95 6.33
N GLY A 89 -12.95 -0.92 5.40
CA GLY A 89 -14.30 -0.39 5.55
C GLY A 89 -15.12 -0.91 6.74
N GLY A 90 -16.34 -0.41 6.87
CA GLY A 90 -17.21 -0.60 8.03
C GLY A 90 -17.06 0.57 9.02
N TYR A 91 -17.07 1.80 8.52
CA TYR A 91 -16.83 3.04 9.27
C TYR A 91 -17.98 3.48 10.18
N LEU A 92 -19.03 2.67 10.36
CA LEU A 92 -20.14 2.94 11.27
C LEU A 92 -19.82 2.70 12.75
N THR A 93 -18.56 2.51 13.09
CA THR A 93 -18.10 2.27 14.46
C THR A 93 -17.75 3.60 15.14
N ASN A 94 -18.21 3.78 16.37
CA ASN A 94 -17.78 4.89 17.21
C ASN A 94 -16.44 4.55 17.87
N THR A 95 -15.35 4.66 17.12
CA THR A 95 -14.01 4.48 17.68
C THR A 95 -13.69 5.66 18.59
N ASN A 96 -13.15 5.36 19.77
CA ASN A 96 -12.70 6.40 20.71
C ASN A 96 -11.32 6.93 20.30
N TRP A 97 -11.30 7.79 19.30
CA TRP A 97 -10.07 8.39 18.80
C TRP A 97 -9.48 9.36 19.81
N LYS A 98 -8.18 9.27 20.05
CA LYS A 98 -7.45 10.22 20.91
C LYS A 98 -7.44 11.62 20.29
N ASP A 99 -7.33 11.68 18.97
CA ASP A 99 -7.18 12.92 18.20
C ASP A 99 -7.93 12.80 16.86
N PRO A 100 -9.27 12.89 16.91
CA PRO A 100 -10.10 12.67 15.72
C PRO A 100 -9.95 13.79 14.70
N VAL A 101 -10.05 13.43 13.42
CA VAL A 101 -10.10 14.35 12.29
C VAL A 101 -11.54 14.49 11.81
N TYR A 102 -12.02 15.73 11.74
CA TYR A 102 -13.36 16.06 11.28
C TYR A 102 -13.31 16.70 9.90
N PRO A 103 -14.22 16.31 8.98
CA PRO A 103 -14.37 17.05 7.74
C PRO A 103 -14.96 18.45 8.03
N GLU A 104 -14.49 19.47 7.34
CA GLU A 104 -15.02 20.82 7.47
C GLU A 104 -16.48 20.89 7.01
N GLY A 105 -17.31 21.60 7.78
CA GLY A 105 -18.64 22.05 7.37
C GLY A 105 -19.78 21.04 7.45
N SER A 106 -19.55 19.77 7.79
CA SER A 106 -20.62 18.77 7.84
C SER A 106 -20.42 17.68 8.89
N HIS A 107 -21.53 17.07 9.32
CA HIS A 107 -21.52 15.93 10.20
C HIS A 107 -21.52 14.63 9.36
N LEU A 108 -20.31 14.14 9.04
CA LEU A 108 -20.08 12.93 8.24
C LEU A 108 -19.35 11.89 9.11
N PRO A 109 -20.09 11.00 9.78
CA PRO A 109 -19.50 10.07 10.75
C PRO A 109 -18.56 9.04 10.12
N GLU A 110 -18.87 8.49 8.96
CA GLU A 110 -17.98 7.53 8.27
C GLU A 110 -16.70 8.21 7.80
N THR A 111 -16.82 9.42 7.24
CA THR A 111 -15.69 10.25 6.83
C THR A 111 -14.79 10.59 8.00
N LYS A 112 -15.36 11.00 9.15
CA LYS A 112 -14.60 11.23 10.39
C LYS A 112 -13.79 9.98 10.79
N GLU A 113 -14.43 8.80 10.79
CA GLU A 113 -13.77 7.54 11.15
C GLU A 113 -12.64 7.23 10.17
N PHE A 114 -12.86 7.37 8.87
CA PHE A 114 -11.85 7.16 7.83
C PHE A 114 -10.66 8.13 7.97
N LEU A 115 -10.93 9.45 8.09
CA LEU A 115 -9.87 10.45 8.19
C LEU A 115 -9.04 10.27 9.47
N SER A 116 -9.70 9.92 10.58
CA SER A 116 -9.02 9.63 11.85
C SER A 116 -8.14 8.39 11.75
N ALA A 117 -8.64 7.32 11.10
CA ALA A 117 -7.85 6.12 10.84
C ALA A 117 -6.66 6.40 9.92
N THR A 118 -6.85 7.20 8.87
CA THR A 118 -5.80 7.60 7.93
C THR A 118 -4.68 8.38 8.64
N LYS A 119 -5.03 9.30 9.54
CA LYS A 119 -4.03 10.02 10.36
C LYS A 119 -3.18 9.07 11.20
N VAL A 120 -3.80 8.07 11.82
CA VAL A 120 -3.06 7.05 12.60
C VAL A 120 -2.15 6.20 11.71
N SER A 121 -2.60 5.90 10.48
CA SER A 121 -1.77 5.20 9.48
C SER A 121 -0.58 6.05 9.02
N ASP A 122 -0.76 7.36 8.85
CA ASP A 122 0.33 8.28 8.50
C ASP A 122 1.39 8.32 9.60
N ASP A 123 0.98 8.44 10.87
CA ASP A 123 1.87 8.36 12.03
C ASP A 123 2.63 7.00 12.07
N ALA A 124 1.95 5.91 11.73
CA ALA A 124 2.56 4.59 11.65
C ALA A 124 3.57 4.49 10.50
N PHE A 125 3.24 5.05 9.33
CA PHE A 125 4.16 5.08 8.19
C PHE A 125 5.42 5.91 8.51
N GLN A 126 5.24 7.07 9.17
CA GLN A 126 6.38 7.86 9.65
C GLN A 126 7.28 7.04 10.60
N TYR A 127 6.70 6.21 11.48
CA TYR A 127 7.46 5.32 12.36
C TYR A 127 8.30 4.32 11.56
N LEU A 128 7.76 3.72 10.50
CA LEU A 128 8.47 2.80 9.62
C LEU A 128 9.64 3.50 8.91
N VAL A 129 9.38 4.66 8.29
CA VAL A 129 10.40 5.47 7.61
C VAL A 129 11.53 5.84 8.55
N LYS A 130 11.21 6.40 9.74
CA LYS A 130 12.22 6.78 10.75
C LYS A 130 13.06 5.62 11.27
N TYR A 131 12.55 4.40 11.20
CA TYR A 131 13.34 3.22 11.52
C TYR A 131 14.36 2.93 10.44
N PHE A 132 13.93 2.86 9.16
CA PHE A 132 14.80 2.52 8.05
C PHE A 132 15.77 3.65 7.65
N GLU A 133 15.43 4.91 7.90
CA GLU A 133 16.32 6.06 7.74
C GLU A 133 17.65 5.90 8.51
N LYS A 134 17.65 5.14 9.61
CA LYS A 134 18.80 4.92 10.50
C LYS A 134 19.57 3.64 10.18
N GLN A 135 19.18 2.89 9.16
CA GLN A 135 19.85 1.65 8.79
C GLN A 135 20.86 1.91 7.68
N ASP A 136 22.03 1.26 7.78
CA ASP A 136 23.07 1.36 6.76
C ASP A 136 22.75 0.51 5.51
N GLU A 137 21.90 -0.50 5.65
CA GLU A 137 21.49 -1.36 4.53
C GLU A 137 20.55 -0.61 3.59
N PRO A 138 20.85 -0.52 2.28
CA PRO A 138 19.98 0.15 1.32
C PRO A 138 18.55 -0.41 1.37
N THR A 139 17.60 0.45 1.65
CA THR A 139 16.20 0.09 1.81
C THR A 139 15.33 1.04 1.00
N ILE A 140 14.37 0.48 0.26
CA ILE A 140 13.35 1.21 -0.47
C ILE A 140 11.97 0.78 0.01
N ILE A 141 11.06 1.73 0.19
CA ILE A 141 9.68 1.51 0.61
C ILE A 141 8.76 2.09 -0.45
N CYS A 142 7.83 1.27 -0.93
CA CYS A 142 6.73 1.72 -1.78
C CYS A 142 5.42 1.56 -1.00
N MET A 143 4.77 2.67 -0.66
CA MET A 143 3.45 2.71 -0.04
C MET A 143 2.43 3.17 -1.07
N PHE A 144 1.28 2.50 -1.14
CA PHE A 144 0.20 2.88 -2.05
C PHE A 144 -1.16 2.46 -1.49
N GLY A 145 -2.19 3.21 -1.88
CA GLY A 145 -3.58 2.83 -1.62
C GLY A 145 -4.09 1.85 -2.69
N ASP A 146 -4.92 0.91 -2.30
CA ASP A 146 -5.54 -0.07 -3.20
C ASP A 146 -6.83 0.47 -3.85
N HIS A 147 -7.65 1.21 -3.10
CA HIS A 147 -8.87 1.85 -3.58
C HIS A 147 -9.36 2.93 -2.61
N HIS A 148 -10.30 3.76 -3.06
CA HIS A 148 -10.99 4.72 -2.20
C HIS A 148 -11.91 4.03 -1.19
N PRO A 149 -12.14 4.64 -0.01
CA PRO A 149 -13.09 4.15 0.98
C PRO A 149 -14.54 4.32 0.51
N SER A 150 -15.41 3.42 1.00
CA SER A 150 -16.87 3.58 0.90
C SER A 150 -17.35 4.38 2.11
N ILE A 151 -17.50 5.69 1.95
CA ILE A 151 -17.95 6.66 2.94
C ILE A 151 -19.01 7.56 2.30
N GLU A 152 -19.53 8.54 3.06
CA GLU A 152 -20.60 9.41 2.59
C GLU A 152 -20.24 10.09 1.26
N THR A 153 -21.14 9.99 0.29
CA THR A 153 -21.00 10.61 -1.04
C THR A 153 -20.85 12.14 -0.95
N GLU A 154 -21.49 12.75 0.04
CA GLU A 154 -21.42 14.19 0.29
C GLU A 154 -19.97 14.68 0.50
N PHE A 155 -19.10 13.86 1.11
CA PHE A 155 -17.69 14.18 1.23
C PHE A 155 -17.02 14.32 -0.14
N TYR A 156 -17.26 13.40 -1.05
CA TYR A 156 -16.71 13.47 -2.40
C TYR A 156 -17.32 14.59 -3.23
N GLU A 157 -18.60 14.85 -3.08
CA GLU A 157 -19.27 16.00 -3.72
C GLU A 157 -18.64 17.32 -3.29
N THR A 158 -18.31 17.43 -2.01
CA THR A 158 -17.63 18.62 -1.45
C THR A 158 -16.21 18.75 -2.02
N LEU A 159 -15.45 17.68 -2.04
CA LEU A 159 -14.08 17.69 -2.58
C LEU A 159 -14.03 18.00 -4.07
N LEU A 160 -14.98 17.50 -4.84
CA LEU A 160 -15.05 17.70 -6.29
C LEU A 160 -15.81 18.99 -6.69
N GLY A 161 -16.48 19.64 -5.73
CA GLY A 161 -17.30 20.84 -5.96
C GLY A 161 -18.51 20.58 -6.86
N LYS A 162 -19.01 19.31 -6.93
CA LYS A 162 -20.00 18.88 -7.92
C LYS A 162 -20.84 17.72 -7.38
N LYS A 163 -22.16 17.76 -7.63
CA LYS A 163 -23.05 16.67 -7.26
C LYS A 163 -22.73 15.39 -8.04
N GLN A 164 -22.89 14.22 -7.42
CA GLN A 164 -22.63 12.93 -8.05
C GLN A 164 -23.44 12.74 -9.34
N SER A 165 -24.69 13.22 -9.38
CA SER A 165 -25.53 13.19 -10.57
C SER A 165 -24.95 13.88 -11.79
N ASP A 166 -24.04 14.83 -11.56
CA ASP A 166 -23.45 15.71 -12.57
C ASP A 166 -21.98 15.34 -12.88
N TRP A 167 -21.46 14.25 -12.30
CA TRP A 167 -20.09 13.79 -12.54
C TRP A 167 -19.93 13.32 -13.98
N GLY A 168 -18.96 13.88 -14.66
CA GLY A 168 -18.46 13.39 -15.93
C GLY A 168 -17.32 12.38 -15.77
N LEU A 169 -16.68 12.05 -16.86
CA LEU A 169 -15.57 11.07 -16.87
C LEU A 169 -14.43 11.48 -15.95
N GLU A 170 -14.08 12.77 -15.90
CA GLU A 170 -12.97 13.27 -15.06
C GLU A 170 -13.22 13.02 -13.57
N GLU A 171 -14.41 13.37 -13.05
CA GLU A 171 -14.75 13.13 -11.64
C GLU A 171 -14.80 11.65 -11.33
N ILE A 172 -15.33 10.83 -12.25
CA ILE A 172 -15.38 9.37 -12.10
C ILE A 172 -13.96 8.81 -12.06
N GLN A 173 -13.05 9.25 -12.93
CA GLN A 173 -11.65 8.81 -12.94
C GLN A 173 -10.93 9.16 -11.63
N LYS A 174 -11.15 10.36 -11.08
CA LYS A 174 -10.58 10.76 -9.78
C LYS A 174 -10.95 9.83 -8.64
N ARG A 175 -12.11 9.15 -8.72
CA ARG A 175 -12.54 8.14 -7.72
C ARG A 175 -11.70 6.85 -7.74
N TYR A 176 -10.86 6.67 -8.75
CA TYR A 176 -9.95 5.51 -8.85
C TYR A 176 -8.47 5.89 -8.64
N ALA A 177 -8.19 7.17 -8.43
CA ALA A 177 -6.83 7.63 -8.17
C ALA A 177 -6.51 7.50 -6.67
N THR A 178 -5.51 6.72 -6.32
CA THR A 178 -4.99 6.55 -4.96
C THR A 178 -3.56 7.08 -4.85
N PRO A 179 -3.15 7.61 -3.69
CA PRO A 179 -1.78 8.09 -3.53
C PRO A 179 -0.79 6.92 -3.50
N PHE A 180 0.43 7.19 -3.98
CA PHE A 180 1.57 6.34 -3.71
C PHE A 180 2.82 7.17 -3.36
N ILE A 181 3.73 6.58 -2.61
CA ILE A 181 5.01 7.16 -2.22
C ILE A 181 6.09 6.10 -2.41
N ILE A 182 7.20 6.48 -3.05
CA ILE A 182 8.44 5.71 -3.05
C ILE A 182 9.47 6.51 -2.25
N TRP A 183 9.99 5.90 -1.20
CA TRP A 183 11.01 6.45 -0.33
C TRP A 183 12.18 5.49 -0.20
N ALA A 184 13.40 6.00 -0.15
CA ALA A 184 14.59 5.20 0.11
C ALA A 184 15.51 5.91 1.12
N ASN A 185 16.35 5.15 1.83
CA ASN A 185 17.40 5.68 2.68
C ASN A 185 18.72 5.95 1.89
N TYR A 186 18.63 5.98 0.58
CA TYR A 186 19.70 6.33 -0.35
C TYR A 186 19.15 7.21 -1.46
N ASP A 187 20.03 7.83 -2.25
CA ASP A 187 19.63 8.75 -3.32
C ASP A 187 18.84 8.00 -4.42
N ILE A 188 17.63 8.50 -4.68
CA ILE A 188 16.75 8.07 -5.77
C ILE A 188 16.33 9.27 -6.60
N GLU A 189 15.90 9.05 -7.83
CA GLU A 189 15.35 10.12 -8.67
C GLU A 189 14.05 10.66 -8.04
N GLU A 190 14.07 11.94 -7.67
CA GLU A 190 12.88 12.60 -7.14
C GLU A 190 11.90 12.94 -8.25
N ALA A 191 10.63 12.60 -8.03
CA ALA A 191 9.53 12.97 -8.90
C ALA A 191 8.29 13.35 -8.07
N LYS A 192 7.53 14.33 -8.53
CA LYS A 192 6.30 14.79 -7.89
C LYS A 192 5.15 14.75 -8.88
N GLU A 193 3.93 14.62 -8.36
CA GLU A 193 2.69 14.64 -9.16
C GLU A 193 2.67 13.61 -10.30
N VAL A 194 3.28 12.44 -10.06
CA VAL A 194 3.32 11.34 -11.01
C VAL A 194 1.97 10.64 -11.03
N SER A 195 1.35 10.56 -12.21
CA SER A 195 0.12 9.81 -12.43
C SER A 195 0.41 8.61 -13.31
N ILE A 196 0.22 7.41 -12.75
CA ILE A 196 0.47 6.13 -13.43
C ILE A 196 -0.59 5.10 -13.08
N SER A 197 -0.75 4.10 -13.93
CA SER A 197 -1.50 2.91 -13.56
C SER A 197 -0.74 2.03 -12.57
N ASN A 198 -1.49 1.35 -11.71
CA ASN A 198 -0.95 0.46 -10.68
C ASN A 198 -0.03 -0.64 -11.24
N ASN A 199 -0.31 -1.12 -12.44
CA ASN A 199 0.50 -2.14 -13.13
C ASN A 199 1.89 -1.64 -13.55
N TYR A 200 2.17 -0.33 -13.51
CA TYR A 200 3.49 0.24 -13.79
C TYR A 200 4.29 0.55 -12.51
N LEU A 201 3.64 0.53 -11.35
CA LEU A 201 4.28 0.87 -10.08
C LEU A 201 5.44 -0.07 -9.74
N GLU A 202 5.31 -1.35 -10.06
CA GLU A 202 6.39 -2.34 -9.92
C GLU A 202 7.62 -1.95 -10.73
N ASN A 203 7.43 -1.48 -11.99
CA ASN A 203 8.55 -1.04 -12.83
C ASN A 203 9.27 0.15 -12.23
N MET A 204 8.51 1.14 -11.73
CA MET A 204 9.07 2.31 -11.08
C MET A 204 9.89 1.91 -9.85
N LEU A 205 9.33 1.04 -8.99
CA LEU A 205 10.02 0.54 -7.81
C LEU A 205 11.33 -0.20 -8.16
N LEU A 206 11.29 -1.12 -9.13
CA LEU A 206 12.46 -1.88 -9.53
C LEU A 206 13.57 -0.98 -10.11
N LYS A 207 13.21 0.03 -10.90
CA LYS A 207 14.17 1.00 -11.46
C LYS A 207 14.85 1.81 -10.36
N GLN A 208 14.09 2.34 -9.41
CA GLN A 208 14.62 3.08 -8.26
C GLN A 208 15.48 2.19 -7.34
N ALA A 209 15.16 0.90 -7.26
CA ALA A 209 15.98 -0.10 -6.55
C ALA A 209 17.23 -0.55 -7.33
N GLY A 210 17.47 -0.05 -8.55
CA GLY A 210 18.58 -0.47 -9.39
C GLY A 210 18.48 -1.93 -9.88
N ILE A 211 17.28 -2.50 -9.89
CA ILE A 211 17.02 -3.88 -10.31
C ILE A 211 16.63 -3.91 -11.79
N THR A 212 17.32 -4.74 -12.56
CA THR A 212 17.02 -4.92 -13.99
C THR A 212 15.57 -5.43 -14.19
N LEU A 213 14.85 -4.79 -15.12
CA LEU A 213 13.48 -5.20 -15.43
C LEU A 213 13.46 -6.55 -16.16
N PRO A 214 12.68 -7.53 -15.70
CA PRO A 214 12.46 -8.76 -16.45
C PRO A 214 11.67 -8.51 -17.76
N LEU A 215 11.69 -9.45 -18.69
CA LEU A 215 11.10 -9.25 -20.04
C LEU A 215 9.65 -8.76 -20.02
N TYR A 216 8.82 -9.28 -19.13
CA TYR A 216 7.44 -8.82 -18.98
C TYR A 216 7.39 -7.33 -18.60
N ASN A 217 8.20 -6.92 -17.63
CA ASN A 217 8.26 -5.54 -17.16
C ASN A 217 8.85 -4.60 -18.22
N GLN A 218 9.79 -5.06 -19.03
CA GLN A 218 10.28 -4.29 -20.18
C GLN A 218 9.18 -4.06 -21.23
N TYR A 219 8.30 -5.04 -21.44
CA TYR A 219 7.13 -4.88 -22.31
C TYR A 219 6.14 -3.87 -21.71
N ILE A 220 5.81 -4.00 -20.43
CA ILE A 220 4.91 -3.07 -19.73
C ILE A 220 5.47 -1.64 -19.72
N GLU A 221 6.79 -1.48 -19.58
CA GLU A 221 7.47 -0.18 -19.70
C GLU A 221 7.25 0.49 -21.06
N LYS A 222 7.25 -0.28 -22.15
CA LYS A 222 6.94 0.25 -23.48
C LYS A 222 5.47 0.66 -23.60
N VAL A 223 4.56 -0.14 -23.05
CA VAL A 223 3.13 0.17 -23.05
C VAL A 223 2.85 1.47 -22.27
N SER A 224 3.56 1.71 -21.17
CA SER A 224 3.38 2.92 -20.35
C SER A 224 3.75 4.22 -21.09
N GLN A 225 4.56 4.16 -22.14
CA GLN A 225 4.91 5.33 -22.95
C GLN A 225 3.72 5.83 -23.80
N ASP A 226 2.85 4.93 -24.21
CA ASP A 226 1.66 5.25 -25.01
C ASP A 226 0.41 5.39 -24.12
N ILE A 227 0.34 4.62 -23.04
CA ILE A 227 -0.81 4.57 -22.12
C ILE A 227 -0.27 4.68 -20.67
N PRO A 228 0.07 5.89 -20.21
CA PRO A 228 0.72 6.08 -18.91
C PRO A 228 -0.20 5.80 -17.72
N ALA A 229 -1.49 6.03 -17.87
CA ALA A 229 -2.48 5.80 -16.81
C ALA A 229 -3.81 5.34 -17.43
N MET A 230 -4.44 4.35 -16.80
CA MET A 230 -5.76 3.84 -17.18
C MET A 230 -6.52 3.32 -15.99
N ASN A 231 -7.83 3.31 -16.09
CA ASN A 231 -8.74 2.59 -15.20
C ASN A 231 -9.92 2.00 -16.02
N VAL A 232 -10.90 1.40 -15.33
CA VAL A 232 -12.07 0.78 -15.99
C VAL A 232 -12.94 1.77 -16.79
N ASN A 233 -12.75 3.08 -16.63
CA ASN A 233 -13.53 4.12 -17.30
C ASN A 233 -12.77 4.80 -18.44
N GLY A 234 -11.50 4.46 -18.68
CA GLY A 234 -10.68 5.04 -19.75
C GLY A 234 -9.24 5.34 -19.36
N TYR A 235 -8.54 6.03 -20.25
CA TYR A 235 -7.12 6.44 -20.14
C TYR A 235 -6.98 7.88 -20.62
#